data_d847ad3a63a88d918d7e76897968561e
#
_entry.id   d847ad3a63a88d918d7e76897968561e
#
_cell.length_a   1.000
_cell.length_b   1.000
_cell.length_c   1.000
_cell.angle_alpha   90.00
_cell.angle_beta   90.00
_cell.angle_gamma   90.00
#
_symmetry.space_group_name_H-M   'P 1'
#
loop_
_entity.id
_entity.type
_entity.pdbx_description
1 polymer ?
#
loop_
_entity_poly.entity_id
_entity_poly.type
_entity_poly.pdbx_seq_one_letter_code
_entity_poly.pdbx_strand_id
1 'polypeptide(L)'
;MRSRNLVKDVLKEITVTLNPHIPRASREAQLLLMAHLQKDELWLITNQNTQVQEIEKLLEWTARRAKNEPFEYITNSVSFYSEEFYIDEGALIPRPETEILIDEVIKRVENKNAVMTFVEVGVGSGIISIMLALEFKNAKFIAVDISPKAIEVAMRNIAKFGLQDRIELRLGSLLEPISEEIDYLVSNPPYIADDESLESNLAYEPQNALFGGTIGDEIINELLDEVLKRNINFFTCEMGYDQKGKITKYLENKNYKDLEFYKDLSDFDRGFTLRT
;
A
#
# COMPACT_ATOMS: atom_id res chain seq x y z
N MET A 1 6.59 43.99 -9.46
CA MET A 1 5.28 43.78 -8.81
C MET A 1 5.29 42.37 -8.24
N ARG A 2 5.30 42.18 -6.93
CA ARG A 2 5.10 40.85 -6.32
C ARG A 2 3.72 40.39 -6.76
N SER A 3 3.61 39.27 -7.51
CA SER A 3 2.31 38.64 -7.77
C SER A 3 1.64 38.45 -6.41
N ARG A 4 0.40 38.87 -6.29
CA ARG A 4 -0.39 38.58 -5.10
C ARG A 4 -0.56 37.06 -5.10
N ASN A 5 -0.03 36.37 -4.11
CA ASN A 5 -0.16 34.90 -3.95
C ASN A 5 -1.64 34.54 -3.69
N LEU A 6 -2.53 34.90 -4.62
CA LEU A 6 -3.94 34.55 -4.53
C LEU A 6 -4.15 33.12 -5.04
N VAL A 7 -5.10 32.41 -4.49
CA VAL A 7 -5.45 31.04 -4.90
C VAL A 7 -5.50 30.87 -6.42
N LYS A 8 -6.22 31.74 -7.14
CA LYS A 8 -6.31 31.69 -8.60
C LYS A 8 -4.97 31.87 -9.34
N ASP A 9 -4.11 32.78 -8.81
CA ASP A 9 -2.84 33.09 -9.45
C ASP A 9 -1.84 31.95 -9.20
N VAL A 10 -1.82 31.40 -7.99
CA VAL A 10 -1.02 30.25 -7.57
C VAL A 10 -1.41 28.99 -8.36
N LEU A 11 -2.72 28.69 -8.48
CA LEU A 11 -3.19 27.58 -9.30
C LEU A 11 -2.71 27.68 -10.75
N LYS A 12 -2.77 28.87 -11.33
CA LYS A 12 -2.29 29.10 -12.71
C LYS A 12 -0.78 28.89 -12.81
N GLU A 13 0.00 29.40 -11.86
CA GLU A 13 1.46 29.24 -11.83
C GLU A 13 1.88 27.76 -11.74
N ILE A 14 1.30 27.04 -10.78
CA ILE A 14 1.55 25.60 -10.61
C ILE A 14 1.15 24.82 -11.87
N THR A 15 -0.04 25.11 -12.42
CA THR A 15 -0.51 24.45 -13.65
C THR A 15 0.47 24.64 -14.80
N VAL A 16 0.97 25.86 -15.00
CA VAL A 16 1.96 26.18 -16.05
C VAL A 16 3.27 25.43 -15.81
N THR A 17 3.72 25.35 -14.56
CA THR A 17 4.95 24.63 -14.20
C THR A 17 4.83 23.12 -14.43
N LEU A 18 3.69 22.53 -14.13
CA LEU A 18 3.48 21.08 -14.28
C LEU A 18 3.17 20.65 -15.71
N ASN A 19 2.53 21.52 -16.51
CA ASN A 19 2.00 21.17 -17.84
C ASN A 19 2.99 20.50 -18.80
N PRO A 20 4.30 20.85 -18.84
CA PRO A 20 5.27 20.17 -19.69
C PRO A 20 5.63 18.73 -19.24
N HIS A 21 5.30 18.37 -17.98
CA HIS A 21 5.84 17.18 -17.31
C HIS A 21 4.76 16.17 -16.89
N ILE A 22 3.58 16.67 -16.52
CA ILE A 22 2.55 15.86 -15.87
C ILE A 22 1.25 15.90 -16.66
N PRO A 23 0.66 14.74 -17.00
CA PRO A 23 -0.70 14.68 -17.53
C PRO A 23 -1.70 15.32 -16.57
N ARG A 24 -2.72 16.02 -17.08
CA ARG A 24 -3.76 16.69 -16.28
C ARG A 24 -3.20 17.68 -15.24
N ALA A 25 -2.16 18.44 -15.61
CA ALA A 25 -1.46 19.39 -14.75
C ALA A 25 -2.38 20.33 -13.95
N SER A 26 -3.54 20.72 -14.48
CA SER A 26 -4.53 21.53 -13.76
C SER A 26 -5.14 20.78 -12.56
N ARG A 27 -5.40 19.48 -12.70
CA ARG A 27 -5.92 18.66 -11.58
C ARG A 27 -4.85 18.45 -10.52
N GLU A 28 -3.63 18.16 -10.95
CA GLU A 28 -2.48 18.02 -10.03
C GLU A 28 -2.22 19.32 -9.24
N ALA A 29 -2.31 20.47 -9.91
CA ALA A 29 -2.19 21.78 -9.25
C ALA A 29 -3.27 21.99 -8.18
N GLN A 30 -4.51 21.59 -8.47
CA GLN A 30 -5.60 21.64 -7.48
C GLN A 30 -5.31 20.73 -6.29
N LEU A 31 -4.89 19.47 -6.53
CA LEU A 31 -4.58 18.51 -5.46
C LEU A 31 -3.46 19.00 -4.56
N LEU A 32 -2.34 19.50 -5.13
CA LEU A 32 -1.24 20.07 -4.36
C LEU A 32 -1.69 21.26 -3.51
N LEU A 33 -2.49 22.16 -4.08
CA LEU A 33 -2.97 23.32 -3.34
C LEU A 33 -4.00 22.96 -2.26
N MET A 34 -4.88 21.98 -2.53
CA MET A 34 -5.83 21.43 -1.55
C MET A 34 -5.08 20.83 -0.35
N ALA A 35 -4.08 19.99 -0.62
CA ALA A 35 -3.25 19.37 0.41
C ALA A 35 -2.47 20.43 1.23
N HIS A 36 -1.88 21.41 0.55
CA HIS A 36 -1.14 22.49 1.22
C HIS A 36 -2.01 23.34 2.15
N LEU A 37 -3.21 23.69 1.70
CA LEU A 37 -4.16 24.51 2.46
C LEU A 37 -5.02 23.71 3.44
N GLN A 38 -5.03 22.40 3.34
CA GLN A 38 -5.96 21.51 4.05
C GLN A 38 -7.42 21.93 3.79
N LYS A 39 -7.76 22.15 2.51
CA LYS A 39 -9.07 22.58 2.04
C LYS A 39 -9.53 21.71 0.87
N ASP A 40 -10.87 21.63 0.71
CA ASP A 40 -11.50 20.91 -0.38
C ASP A 40 -11.59 21.74 -1.67
N GLU A 41 -12.05 21.09 -2.73
CA GLU A 41 -12.21 21.70 -4.06
C GLU A 41 -13.26 22.83 -4.03
N LEU A 42 -14.35 22.68 -3.30
CA LEU A 42 -15.38 23.70 -3.18
C LEU A 42 -14.81 24.97 -2.56
N TRP A 43 -13.95 24.82 -1.55
CA TRP A 43 -13.28 25.95 -0.94
C TRP A 43 -12.37 26.68 -1.94
N LEU A 44 -11.59 25.97 -2.76
CA LEU A 44 -10.75 26.58 -3.79
C LEU A 44 -11.56 27.40 -4.79
N ILE A 45 -12.71 26.86 -5.23
CA ILE A 45 -13.61 27.54 -6.19
C ILE A 45 -14.16 28.84 -5.59
N THR A 46 -14.57 28.80 -4.34
CA THR A 46 -15.25 29.94 -3.68
C THR A 46 -14.29 30.99 -3.12
N ASN A 47 -13.00 30.64 -2.92
CA ASN A 47 -12.00 31.50 -2.26
C ASN A 47 -10.84 31.92 -3.16
N GLN A 48 -11.09 32.10 -4.47
CA GLN A 48 -10.08 32.39 -5.47
C GLN A 48 -9.24 33.65 -5.20
N ASN A 49 -9.75 34.61 -4.43
CA ASN A 49 -9.07 35.85 -4.07
C ASN A 49 -8.42 35.81 -2.67
N THR A 50 -8.43 34.66 -2.00
CA THR A 50 -7.75 34.48 -0.72
C THR A 50 -6.24 34.34 -0.95
N GLN A 51 -5.44 34.86 -0.04
CA GLN A 51 -3.98 34.79 -0.08
C GLN A 51 -3.50 33.42 0.42
N VAL A 52 -2.63 32.77 -0.36
CA VAL A 52 -1.95 31.54 0.01
C VAL A 52 -0.74 31.88 0.88
N GLN A 53 -0.65 31.24 2.04
CA GLN A 53 0.50 31.36 2.95
C GLN A 53 1.54 30.25 2.64
N GLU A 54 2.75 30.40 3.18
CA GLU A 54 3.84 29.41 3.05
C GLU A 54 4.06 28.92 1.62
N ILE A 55 4.04 29.86 0.68
CA ILE A 55 4.11 29.56 -0.77
C ILE A 55 5.38 28.81 -1.14
N GLU A 56 6.48 29.00 -0.43
CA GLU A 56 7.77 28.36 -0.66
C GLU A 56 7.66 26.83 -0.58
N LYS A 57 6.95 26.32 0.41
CA LYS A 57 6.67 24.89 0.58
C LYS A 57 5.88 24.34 -0.62
N LEU A 58 4.86 25.05 -1.06
CA LEU A 58 4.04 24.65 -2.19
C LEU A 58 4.83 24.67 -3.51
N LEU A 59 5.73 25.63 -3.71
CA LEU A 59 6.63 25.69 -4.87
C LEU A 59 7.65 24.54 -4.85
N GLU A 60 8.16 24.18 -3.67
CA GLU A 60 8.99 22.97 -3.51
C GLU A 60 8.23 21.69 -3.90
N TRP A 61 7.02 21.52 -3.40
CA TRP A 61 6.14 20.41 -3.77
C TRP A 61 5.88 20.35 -5.28
N THR A 62 5.62 21.52 -5.88
CA THR A 62 5.44 21.64 -7.34
C THR A 62 6.68 21.21 -8.10
N ALA A 63 7.87 21.62 -7.66
CA ALA A 63 9.13 21.25 -8.28
C ALA A 63 9.44 19.74 -8.17
N ARG A 64 9.09 19.11 -7.04
CA ARG A 64 9.18 17.66 -6.85
C ARG A 64 8.20 16.94 -7.79
N ARG A 65 6.94 17.38 -7.84
CA ARG A 65 5.92 16.79 -8.70
C ARG A 65 6.26 16.92 -10.19
N ALA A 66 6.84 18.04 -10.61
CA ALA A 66 7.32 18.24 -11.99
C ALA A 66 8.43 17.25 -12.40
N LYS A 67 9.11 16.61 -11.44
CA LYS A 67 10.06 15.50 -11.67
C LYS A 67 9.39 14.13 -11.65
N ASN A 68 8.07 14.08 -11.64
CA ASN A 68 7.24 12.87 -11.57
C ASN A 68 7.29 12.13 -10.23
N GLU A 69 7.74 12.80 -9.13
CA GLU A 69 7.66 12.23 -7.79
C GLU A 69 6.18 12.05 -7.41
N PRO A 70 5.78 10.90 -6.82
CA PRO A 70 4.41 10.64 -6.42
C PRO A 70 3.85 11.71 -5.48
N PHE A 71 2.59 12.09 -5.71
CA PHE A 71 1.87 13.06 -4.88
C PHE A 71 1.85 12.63 -3.40
N GLU A 72 1.66 11.35 -3.15
CA GLU A 72 1.59 10.74 -1.82
C GLU A 72 2.90 10.93 -1.04
N TYR A 73 4.06 10.77 -1.69
CA TYR A 73 5.36 11.01 -1.06
C TYR A 73 5.64 12.50 -0.82
N ILE A 74 5.16 13.36 -1.72
CA ILE A 74 5.31 14.81 -1.57
C ILE A 74 4.50 15.31 -0.36
N THR A 75 3.29 14.78 -0.19
CA THR A 75 2.37 15.19 0.88
C THR A 75 2.51 14.37 2.16
N ASN A 76 3.24 13.26 2.11
CA ASN A 76 3.33 12.25 3.16
C ASN A 76 1.97 11.71 3.59
N SER A 77 1.05 11.56 2.64
CA SER A 77 -0.31 11.11 2.93
C SER A 77 -0.89 10.32 1.78
N VAL A 78 -1.61 9.26 2.12
CA VAL A 78 -2.39 8.44 1.20
C VAL A 78 -3.72 8.08 1.83
N SER A 79 -4.80 8.11 1.04
CA SER A 79 -6.12 7.64 1.47
C SER A 79 -6.29 6.16 1.12
N PHE A 80 -6.76 5.36 2.09
CA PHE A 80 -7.02 3.93 1.92
C PHE A 80 -8.19 3.53 2.84
N TYR A 81 -9.22 2.86 2.35
CA TYR A 81 -10.48 2.58 3.08
C TYR A 81 -11.12 3.82 3.72
N SER A 82 -11.04 4.98 3.04
CA SER A 82 -11.49 6.30 3.54
C SER A 82 -10.74 6.79 4.79
N GLU A 83 -9.70 6.11 5.22
CA GLU A 83 -8.77 6.54 6.26
C GLU A 83 -7.53 7.17 5.62
N GLU A 84 -6.87 8.04 6.38
CA GLU A 84 -5.64 8.70 5.95
C GLU A 84 -4.43 8.05 6.62
N PHE A 85 -3.45 7.62 5.82
CA PHE A 85 -2.21 6.99 6.27
C PHE A 85 -0.99 7.86 5.96
N TYR A 86 0.01 7.80 6.81
CA TYR A 86 1.32 8.33 6.52
C TYR A 86 2.05 7.43 5.53
N ILE A 87 2.74 8.04 4.56
CA ILE A 87 3.57 7.35 3.59
C ILE A 87 4.78 8.19 3.21
N ASP A 88 5.93 7.55 3.01
CA ASP A 88 7.13 8.12 2.40
C ASP A 88 7.84 7.06 1.55
N GLU A 89 9.00 7.39 1.00
CA GLU A 89 9.79 6.50 0.15
C GLU A 89 10.29 5.22 0.85
N GLY A 90 10.00 5.04 2.12
CA GLY A 90 10.31 3.83 2.89
C GLY A 90 9.38 2.66 2.63
N ALA A 91 8.18 2.89 2.11
CA ALA A 91 7.17 1.86 1.86
C ALA A 91 6.45 2.08 0.53
N LEU A 92 5.94 0.99 -0.06
CA LEU A 92 5.08 1.03 -1.25
C LEU A 92 3.85 1.91 -1.00
N ILE A 93 3.48 2.74 -1.97
CA ILE A 93 2.21 3.47 -1.93
C ILE A 93 1.07 2.46 -2.03
N PRO A 94 0.16 2.40 -1.05
CA PRO A 94 -0.98 1.49 -1.07
C PRO A 94 -1.78 1.56 -2.38
N ARG A 95 -2.12 0.41 -2.93
CA ARG A 95 -2.92 0.31 -4.15
C ARG A 95 -4.39 0.05 -3.78
N PRO A 96 -5.36 0.64 -4.50
CA PRO A 96 -6.78 0.37 -4.25
C PRO A 96 -7.16 -1.11 -4.31
N GLU A 97 -6.47 -1.89 -5.14
CA GLU A 97 -6.67 -3.32 -5.30
C GLU A 97 -6.40 -4.11 -4.00
N THR A 98 -5.51 -3.60 -3.15
CA THR A 98 -5.21 -4.23 -1.85
C THR A 98 -6.39 -4.16 -0.88
N GLU A 99 -7.38 -3.27 -1.10
CA GLU A 99 -8.65 -3.29 -0.35
C GLU A 99 -9.39 -4.62 -0.56
N ILE A 100 -9.33 -5.18 -1.78
CA ILE A 100 -9.98 -6.46 -2.11
C ILE A 100 -9.34 -7.62 -1.33
N LEU A 101 -8.01 -7.61 -1.16
CA LEU A 101 -7.34 -8.60 -0.32
C LEU A 101 -7.87 -8.59 1.11
N ILE A 102 -8.05 -7.40 1.68
CA ILE A 102 -8.60 -7.24 3.04
C ILE A 102 -10.05 -7.74 3.10
N ASP A 103 -10.88 -7.39 2.12
CA ASP A 103 -12.27 -7.85 2.03
C ASP A 103 -12.35 -9.39 1.93
N GLU A 104 -11.45 -10.01 1.17
CA GLU A 104 -11.40 -11.46 1.06
C GLU A 104 -10.99 -12.15 2.38
N VAL A 105 -10.12 -11.53 3.18
CA VAL A 105 -9.82 -12.00 4.53
C VAL A 105 -11.05 -11.87 5.44
N ILE A 106 -11.68 -10.68 5.45
CA ILE A 106 -12.85 -10.40 6.30
C ILE A 106 -14.01 -11.37 6.00
N LYS A 107 -14.23 -11.68 4.74
CA LYS A 107 -15.28 -12.59 4.27
C LYS A 107 -15.10 -14.03 4.76
N ARG A 108 -13.85 -14.48 4.94
CA ARG A 108 -13.53 -15.87 5.30
C ARG A 108 -13.46 -16.12 6.80
N VAL A 109 -13.34 -15.10 7.61
CA VAL A 109 -13.32 -15.22 9.07
C VAL A 109 -14.74 -15.18 9.60
N GLU A 110 -15.31 -16.34 9.93
CA GLU A 110 -16.71 -16.46 10.39
C GLU A 110 -16.97 -15.76 11.72
N ASN A 111 -16.04 -15.86 12.67
CA ASN A 111 -16.17 -15.24 13.99
C ASN A 111 -15.19 -14.09 14.18
N LYS A 112 -15.64 -12.87 13.92
CA LYS A 112 -14.83 -11.65 14.07
C LYS A 112 -14.38 -11.36 15.51
N ASN A 113 -14.97 -12.00 16.52
CA ASN A 113 -14.62 -11.85 17.91
C ASN A 113 -13.71 -12.99 18.43
N ALA A 114 -13.30 -13.92 17.58
CA ALA A 114 -12.38 -14.97 17.97
C ALA A 114 -11.01 -14.37 18.36
N VAL A 115 -10.37 -15.03 19.33
CA VAL A 115 -8.95 -14.78 19.62
C VAL A 115 -8.14 -15.55 18.60
N MET A 116 -7.42 -14.86 17.75
CA MET A 116 -6.61 -15.46 16.69
C MET A 116 -5.35 -14.65 16.43
N THR A 117 -4.36 -15.28 15.83
CA THR A 117 -3.10 -14.68 15.45
C THR A 117 -3.05 -14.51 13.94
N PHE A 118 -3.02 -13.27 13.49
CA PHE A 118 -2.72 -12.90 12.11
C PHE A 118 -1.23 -12.64 11.96
N VAL A 119 -0.67 -13.10 10.87
CA VAL A 119 0.68 -12.69 10.44
C VAL A 119 0.60 -12.01 9.09
N GLU A 120 1.22 -10.85 8.96
CA GLU A 120 1.43 -10.16 7.69
C GLU A 120 2.88 -10.24 7.30
N VAL A 121 3.18 -10.64 6.07
CA VAL A 121 4.52 -10.60 5.48
C VAL A 121 4.56 -9.50 4.41
N GLY A 122 5.58 -8.63 4.50
CA GLY A 122 5.66 -7.42 3.68
C GLY A 122 4.75 -6.33 4.21
N VAL A 123 4.96 -5.91 5.48
CA VAL A 123 4.04 -4.95 6.15
C VAL A 123 3.97 -3.59 5.46
N GLY A 124 5.04 -3.16 4.79
CA GLY A 124 5.08 -1.87 4.09
C GLY A 124 4.64 -0.71 4.97
N SER A 125 3.53 -0.08 4.63
CA SER A 125 2.95 1.02 5.40
C SER A 125 2.08 0.59 6.61
N GLY A 126 1.85 -0.72 6.78
CA GLY A 126 1.04 -1.29 7.86
C GLY A 126 -0.47 -1.30 7.61
N ILE A 127 -0.92 -0.91 6.42
CA ILE A 127 -2.34 -0.73 6.13
C ILE A 127 -3.16 -2.00 6.29
N ILE A 128 -2.66 -3.16 5.84
CA ILE A 128 -3.38 -4.44 5.91
C ILE A 128 -3.58 -4.83 7.38
N SER A 129 -2.51 -4.89 8.16
CA SER A 129 -2.60 -5.20 9.60
C SER A 129 -3.48 -4.22 10.36
N ILE A 130 -3.39 -2.92 10.05
CA ILE A 130 -4.21 -1.89 10.72
C ILE A 130 -5.69 -2.09 10.39
N MET A 131 -6.06 -2.22 9.11
CA MET A 131 -7.47 -2.37 8.72
C MET A 131 -8.06 -3.67 9.26
N LEU A 132 -7.33 -4.78 9.20
CA LEU A 132 -7.75 -6.03 9.82
C LEU A 132 -7.85 -5.92 11.35
N ALA A 133 -6.94 -5.22 12.01
CA ALA A 133 -7.00 -5.02 13.47
C ALA A 133 -8.18 -4.13 13.89
N LEU A 134 -8.60 -3.18 13.07
CA LEU A 134 -9.80 -2.40 13.29
C LEU A 134 -11.07 -3.26 13.17
N GLU A 135 -11.08 -4.26 12.31
CA GLU A 135 -12.20 -5.19 12.13
C GLU A 135 -12.21 -6.30 13.21
N PHE A 136 -11.07 -6.96 13.47
CA PHE A 136 -10.94 -8.09 14.38
C PHE A 136 -10.43 -7.66 15.75
N LYS A 137 -11.33 -7.18 16.61
CA LYS A 137 -10.99 -6.50 17.89
C LYS A 137 -10.20 -7.35 18.89
N ASN A 138 -10.37 -8.68 18.87
CA ASN A 138 -9.73 -9.60 19.80
C ASN A 138 -8.50 -10.31 19.21
N ALA A 139 -8.21 -10.09 17.93
CA ALA A 139 -7.07 -10.70 17.25
C ALA A 139 -5.76 -9.96 17.60
N LYS A 140 -4.66 -10.71 17.58
CA LYS A 140 -3.29 -10.22 17.61
C LYS A 140 -2.69 -10.26 16.22
N PHE A 141 -1.80 -9.31 15.94
CA PHE A 141 -1.13 -9.18 14.66
C PHE A 141 0.38 -9.18 14.87
N ILE A 142 1.08 -9.94 14.05
CA ILE A 142 2.54 -9.88 13.92
C ILE A 142 2.82 -9.51 12.47
N ALA A 143 3.46 -8.37 12.25
CA ALA A 143 3.70 -7.85 10.93
C ALA A 143 5.21 -7.77 10.66
N VAL A 144 5.65 -8.41 9.58
CA VAL A 144 7.06 -8.60 9.24
C VAL A 144 7.40 -7.82 8.00
N ASP A 145 8.59 -7.20 8.00
CA ASP A 145 9.19 -6.63 6.81
C ASP A 145 10.71 -6.79 6.85
N ILE A 146 11.32 -6.92 5.68
CA ILE A 146 12.78 -6.96 5.54
C ILE A 146 13.40 -5.56 5.58
N SER A 147 12.59 -4.52 5.32
CA SER A 147 13.00 -3.12 5.24
C SER A 147 12.84 -2.40 6.58
N PRO A 148 13.92 -1.92 7.22
CA PRO A 148 13.82 -1.07 8.41
C PRO A 148 12.99 0.20 8.16
N LYS A 149 13.04 0.76 6.94
CA LYS A 149 12.28 1.95 6.57
C LYS A 149 10.77 1.67 6.53
N ALA A 150 10.36 0.51 5.98
CA ALA A 150 8.96 0.08 5.98
C ALA A 150 8.45 -0.09 7.43
N ILE A 151 9.25 -0.71 8.30
CA ILE A 151 8.94 -0.82 9.74
C ILE A 151 8.72 0.56 10.38
N GLU A 152 9.53 1.58 10.04
CA GLU A 152 9.34 2.94 10.57
C GLU A 152 8.05 3.58 10.08
N VAL A 153 7.67 3.40 8.81
CA VAL A 153 6.39 3.88 8.25
C VAL A 153 5.22 3.18 8.93
N ALA A 154 5.25 1.84 9.02
CA ALA A 154 4.21 1.05 9.70
C ALA A 154 4.05 1.47 11.17
N MET A 155 5.16 1.68 11.90
CA MET A 155 5.15 2.11 13.31
C MET A 155 4.40 3.44 13.48
N ARG A 156 4.63 4.42 12.60
CA ARG A 156 3.93 5.71 12.62
C ARG A 156 2.43 5.54 12.43
N ASN A 157 2.03 4.71 11.46
CA ASN A 157 0.62 4.45 11.19
C ASN A 157 -0.04 3.68 12.34
N ILE A 158 0.60 2.62 12.85
CA ILE A 158 0.10 1.85 14.00
C ILE A 158 -0.11 2.77 15.21
N ALA A 159 0.82 3.69 15.47
CA ALA A 159 0.70 4.68 16.55
C ALA A 159 -0.45 5.67 16.30
N LYS A 160 -0.64 6.14 15.06
CA LYS A 160 -1.76 7.00 14.67
C LYS A 160 -3.12 6.38 14.96
N PHE A 161 -3.25 5.05 14.74
CA PHE A 161 -4.50 4.31 14.99
C PHE A 161 -4.61 3.74 16.42
N GLY A 162 -3.60 3.94 17.28
CA GLY A 162 -3.63 3.45 18.68
C GLY A 162 -3.59 1.93 18.81
N LEU A 163 -2.87 1.23 17.91
CA LEU A 163 -2.87 -0.23 17.79
C LEU A 163 -1.54 -0.87 18.27
N GLN A 164 -0.68 -0.13 18.99
CA GLN A 164 0.66 -0.58 19.40
C GLN A 164 0.64 -1.84 20.28
N ASP A 165 -0.42 -2.00 21.08
CA ASP A 165 -0.59 -3.17 21.96
C ASP A 165 -1.15 -4.40 21.23
N ARG A 166 -1.51 -4.26 19.95
CA ARG A 166 -2.18 -5.30 19.16
C ARG A 166 -1.42 -5.72 17.91
N ILE A 167 -0.55 -4.86 17.39
CA ILE A 167 0.26 -5.12 16.19
C ILE A 167 1.72 -5.04 16.60
N GLU A 168 2.39 -6.19 16.58
CA GLU A 168 3.83 -6.31 16.81
C GLU A 168 4.58 -6.27 15.48
N LEU A 169 5.55 -5.36 15.36
CA LEU A 169 6.40 -5.26 14.18
C LEU A 169 7.70 -6.04 14.38
N ARG A 170 8.09 -6.83 13.39
CA ARG A 170 9.34 -7.58 13.39
C ARG A 170 10.14 -7.34 12.11
N LEU A 171 11.41 -7.05 12.26
CA LEU A 171 12.34 -6.97 11.13
C LEU A 171 12.84 -8.38 10.81
N GLY A 172 12.70 -8.82 9.55
CA GLY A 172 13.17 -10.12 9.11
C GLY A 172 12.62 -10.53 7.76
N SER A 173 13.03 -11.68 7.27
CA SER A 173 12.61 -12.23 5.99
C SER A 173 11.47 -13.23 6.18
N LEU A 174 10.39 -13.04 5.41
CA LEU A 174 9.26 -13.97 5.35
C LEU A 174 8.74 -14.36 6.76
N LEU A 175 8.73 -15.66 7.08
CA LEU A 175 8.31 -16.19 8.37
C LEU A 175 9.47 -16.56 9.30
N GLU A 176 10.72 -16.16 9.00
CA GLU A 176 11.87 -16.45 9.84
C GLU A 176 11.72 -15.93 11.30
N PRO A 177 11.23 -14.69 11.53
CA PRO A 177 11.08 -14.17 12.88
C PRO A 177 9.82 -14.67 13.60
N ILE A 178 9.06 -15.62 13.03
CA ILE A 178 7.78 -16.11 13.56
C ILE A 178 7.95 -17.51 14.13
N SER A 179 7.75 -17.64 15.44
CA SER A 179 7.74 -18.91 16.18
C SER A 179 6.34 -19.32 16.64
N GLU A 180 5.39 -18.40 16.61
CA GLU A 180 4.01 -18.57 17.05
C GLU A 180 3.20 -19.40 16.06
N GLU A 181 2.10 -20.00 16.57
CA GLU A 181 1.07 -20.58 15.71
C GLU A 181 0.35 -19.45 14.95
N ILE A 182 0.11 -19.69 13.66
CA ILE A 182 -0.51 -18.73 12.75
C ILE A 182 -1.88 -19.25 12.36
N ASP A 183 -2.94 -18.53 12.73
CA ASP A 183 -4.30 -18.82 12.30
C ASP A 183 -4.53 -18.34 10.86
N TYR A 184 -4.01 -17.15 10.55
CA TYR A 184 -4.19 -16.50 9.27
C TYR A 184 -2.90 -15.79 8.80
N LEU A 185 -2.42 -16.15 7.62
CA LEU A 185 -1.32 -15.44 6.94
C LEU A 185 -1.90 -14.53 5.85
N VAL A 186 -1.41 -13.31 5.77
CA VAL A 186 -1.76 -12.36 4.71
C VAL A 186 -0.49 -11.72 4.14
N SER A 187 -0.46 -11.47 2.83
CA SER A 187 0.67 -10.81 2.20
C SER A 187 0.26 -10.10 0.91
N ASN A 188 0.80 -8.91 0.71
CA ASN A 188 0.95 -8.30 -0.60
C ASN A 188 2.46 -8.23 -0.91
N PRO A 189 3.06 -9.33 -1.38
CA PRO A 189 4.50 -9.40 -1.61
C PRO A 189 4.87 -8.71 -2.92
N PRO A 190 6.14 -8.36 -3.15
CA PRO A 190 6.61 -7.94 -4.46
C PRO A 190 6.43 -9.08 -5.47
N TYR A 191 5.93 -8.74 -6.67
CA TYR A 191 5.59 -9.74 -7.69
C TYR A 191 5.98 -9.34 -9.13
N ILE A 192 6.73 -8.25 -9.31
CA ILE A 192 7.23 -7.82 -10.63
C ILE A 192 8.53 -8.56 -10.93
N ALA A 193 8.71 -9.00 -12.20
CA ALA A 193 9.94 -9.63 -12.65
C ALA A 193 11.08 -8.60 -12.77
N ASP A 194 12.33 -9.03 -12.50
CA ASP A 194 13.49 -8.14 -12.47
C ASP A 194 13.79 -7.44 -13.80
N ASP A 195 13.36 -8.03 -14.94
CA ASP A 195 13.57 -7.48 -16.28
C ASP A 195 12.41 -6.61 -16.78
N GLU A 196 11.36 -6.43 -15.98
CA GLU A 196 10.22 -5.61 -16.37
C GLU A 196 10.56 -4.11 -16.26
N SER A 197 10.21 -3.35 -17.30
CA SER A 197 10.43 -1.91 -17.33
C SER A 197 9.32 -1.20 -16.54
N LEU A 198 9.72 -0.47 -15.51
CA LEU A 198 8.80 0.29 -14.67
C LEU A 198 8.46 1.66 -15.29
N GLU A 199 7.25 2.13 -14.99
CA GLU A 199 6.89 3.53 -15.20
C GLU A 199 7.76 4.46 -14.34
N SER A 200 8.00 5.68 -14.82
CA SER A 200 8.95 6.62 -14.20
C SER A 200 8.58 7.05 -12.76
N ASN A 201 7.31 7.01 -12.40
CA ASN A 201 6.84 7.28 -11.02
C ASN A 201 7.19 6.14 -10.07
N LEU A 202 7.18 4.88 -10.54
CA LEU A 202 7.56 3.71 -9.74
C LEU A 202 9.05 3.71 -9.38
N ALA A 203 9.89 4.47 -10.10
CA ALA A 203 11.31 4.63 -9.76
C ALA A 203 11.55 5.32 -8.39
N TYR A 204 10.54 5.97 -7.82
CA TYR A 204 10.59 6.56 -6.49
C TYR A 204 10.24 5.56 -5.38
N GLU A 205 9.60 4.45 -5.74
CA GLU A 205 9.16 3.44 -4.76
C GLU A 205 10.30 2.44 -4.44
N PRO A 206 10.28 1.82 -3.24
CA PRO A 206 11.32 0.88 -2.86
C PRO A 206 11.38 -0.33 -3.80
N GLN A 207 12.51 -0.60 -4.41
CA GLN A 207 12.66 -1.72 -5.36
C GLN A 207 12.36 -3.08 -4.72
N ASN A 208 12.72 -3.28 -3.46
CA ASN A 208 12.41 -4.50 -2.71
C ASN A 208 10.92 -4.68 -2.39
N ALA A 209 10.10 -3.67 -2.62
CA ALA A 209 8.65 -3.76 -2.52
C ALA A 209 7.96 -3.98 -3.88
N LEU A 210 8.72 -3.93 -4.98
CA LEU A 210 8.22 -4.10 -6.34
C LEU A 210 8.65 -5.43 -6.95
N PHE A 211 9.96 -5.74 -6.89
CA PHE A 211 10.54 -6.89 -7.58
C PHE A 211 10.49 -8.16 -6.73
N GLY A 212 9.79 -9.17 -7.26
CA GLY A 212 9.61 -10.48 -6.63
C GLY A 212 10.62 -11.55 -7.06
N GLY A 213 11.65 -11.15 -7.84
CA GLY A 213 12.69 -12.03 -8.35
C GLY A 213 12.75 -12.07 -9.87
N THR A 214 13.53 -12.99 -10.42
CA THR A 214 13.82 -13.09 -11.87
C THR A 214 12.56 -13.26 -12.72
N ILE A 215 11.56 -14.02 -12.26
CA ILE A 215 10.29 -14.24 -12.95
C ILE A 215 9.08 -13.69 -12.17
N GLY A 216 9.33 -13.06 -11.00
CA GLY A 216 8.38 -12.31 -10.21
C GLY A 216 7.46 -13.15 -9.30
N ASP A 217 7.58 -14.47 -9.27
CA ASP A 217 6.76 -15.32 -8.41
C ASP A 217 7.57 -16.04 -7.31
N GLU A 218 8.85 -15.76 -7.18
CA GLU A 218 9.75 -16.43 -6.25
C GLU A 218 9.31 -16.23 -4.79
N ILE A 219 9.02 -15.00 -4.40
CA ILE A 219 8.58 -14.68 -3.04
C ILE A 219 7.24 -15.36 -2.71
N ILE A 220 6.30 -15.37 -3.65
CA ILE A 220 5.01 -16.05 -3.48
C ILE A 220 5.22 -17.55 -3.30
N ASN A 221 6.12 -18.15 -4.10
CA ASN A 221 6.42 -19.58 -4.03
C ASN A 221 7.07 -19.96 -2.69
N GLU A 222 7.98 -19.12 -2.16
CA GLU A 222 8.58 -19.31 -0.83
C GLU A 222 7.53 -19.23 0.28
N LEU A 223 6.59 -18.27 0.19
CA LEU A 223 5.47 -18.17 1.13
C LEU A 223 4.56 -19.39 1.07
N LEU A 224 4.25 -19.89 -0.14
CA LEU A 224 3.45 -21.11 -0.33
C LEU A 224 4.13 -22.34 0.30
N ASP A 225 5.44 -22.48 0.18
CA ASP A 225 6.19 -23.58 0.80
C ASP A 225 6.15 -23.48 2.33
N GLU A 226 6.33 -22.30 2.91
CA GLU A 226 6.23 -22.12 4.36
C GLU A 226 4.80 -22.37 4.88
N VAL A 227 3.77 -21.95 4.14
CA VAL A 227 2.35 -22.21 4.46
C VAL A 227 2.08 -23.70 4.55
N LEU A 228 2.48 -24.45 3.54
CA LEU A 228 2.29 -25.91 3.48
C LEU A 228 3.10 -26.63 4.55
N LYS A 229 4.37 -26.25 4.73
CA LYS A 229 5.27 -26.83 5.73
C LYS A 229 4.79 -26.62 7.17
N ARG A 230 4.30 -25.41 7.50
CA ARG A 230 3.78 -25.08 8.84
C ARG A 230 2.31 -25.44 9.03
N ASN A 231 1.64 -25.88 7.97
CA ASN A 231 0.20 -26.21 7.97
C ASN A 231 -0.64 -25.01 8.45
N ILE A 232 -0.39 -23.82 7.89
CA ILE A 232 -1.11 -22.60 8.21
C ILE A 232 -2.50 -22.66 7.59
N ASN A 233 -3.55 -22.59 8.42
CA ASN A 233 -4.94 -22.86 8.00
C ASN A 233 -5.39 -22.01 6.81
N PHE A 234 -5.07 -20.71 6.80
CA PHE A 234 -5.48 -19.79 5.74
C PHE A 234 -4.31 -18.89 5.34
N PHE A 235 -4.16 -18.72 4.04
CA PHE A 235 -3.24 -17.77 3.44
C PHE A 235 -3.95 -17.00 2.34
N THR A 236 -4.07 -15.67 2.48
CA THR A 236 -4.57 -14.79 1.43
C THR A 236 -3.42 -13.92 0.93
N CYS A 237 -3.22 -13.90 -0.39
CA CYS A 237 -2.09 -13.27 -1.03
C CYS A 237 -2.53 -12.46 -2.26
N GLU A 238 -2.01 -11.25 -2.40
CA GLU A 238 -2.08 -10.47 -3.64
C GLU A 238 -1.04 -11.03 -4.63
N MET A 239 -1.31 -10.90 -5.94
CA MET A 239 -0.43 -11.37 -7.00
C MET A 239 -0.56 -10.52 -8.26
N GLY A 240 0.37 -10.64 -9.19
CA GLY A 240 0.25 -10.08 -10.53
C GLY A 240 -0.89 -10.75 -11.32
N TYR A 241 -1.54 -9.97 -12.18
CA TYR A 241 -2.71 -10.41 -12.94
C TYR A 241 -2.48 -11.62 -13.86
N ASP A 242 -1.24 -11.90 -14.20
CA ASP A 242 -0.81 -13.00 -15.08
C ASP A 242 -0.26 -14.21 -14.32
N GLN A 243 -0.19 -14.18 -12.99
CA GLN A 243 0.48 -15.20 -12.18
C GLN A 243 -0.41 -16.39 -11.79
N LYS A 244 -1.72 -16.33 -11.99
CA LYS A 244 -2.66 -17.42 -11.65
C LYS A 244 -2.23 -18.80 -12.21
N GLY A 245 -1.83 -18.84 -13.48
CA GLY A 245 -1.38 -20.08 -14.11
C GLY A 245 -0.08 -20.61 -13.50
N LYS A 246 0.85 -19.73 -13.14
CA LYS A 246 2.12 -20.08 -12.49
C LYS A 246 1.87 -20.67 -11.10
N ILE A 247 1.04 -20.01 -10.29
CA ILE A 247 0.68 -20.45 -8.93
C ILE A 247 -0.08 -21.79 -8.96
N THR A 248 -1.05 -21.93 -9.87
CA THR A 248 -1.77 -23.20 -10.04
C THR A 248 -0.82 -24.33 -10.36
N LYS A 249 0.12 -24.13 -11.30
CA LYS A 249 1.13 -25.10 -11.66
C LYS A 249 2.11 -25.40 -10.52
N TYR A 250 2.49 -24.38 -9.74
CA TYR A 250 3.39 -24.54 -8.61
C TYR A 250 2.79 -25.41 -7.51
N LEU A 251 1.47 -25.30 -7.30
CA LEU A 251 0.72 -26.08 -6.32
C LEU A 251 0.29 -27.46 -6.84
N GLU A 252 0.51 -27.75 -8.12
CA GLU A 252 0.22 -29.08 -8.70
C GLU A 252 0.97 -30.16 -7.92
N ASN A 253 0.25 -31.18 -7.48
CA ASN A 253 0.78 -32.27 -6.63
C ASN A 253 1.19 -31.90 -5.19
N LYS A 254 0.91 -30.68 -4.72
CA LYS A 254 1.06 -30.33 -3.29
C LYS A 254 -0.25 -30.65 -2.55
N ASN A 255 -0.14 -30.85 -1.23
CA ASN A 255 -1.31 -31.22 -0.42
C ASN A 255 -1.93 -29.97 0.23
N TYR A 256 -3.10 -29.58 -0.21
CA TYR A 256 -3.92 -28.50 0.34
C TYR A 256 -5.41 -28.85 0.17
N LYS A 257 -6.30 -28.13 0.89
CA LYS A 257 -7.74 -28.37 0.85
C LYS A 257 -8.44 -27.61 -0.26
N ASP A 258 -8.09 -26.34 -0.41
CA ASP A 258 -8.78 -25.43 -1.33
C ASP A 258 -7.87 -24.30 -1.82
N LEU A 259 -8.10 -23.85 -3.06
CA LEU A 259 -7.43 -22.71 -3.69
C LEU A 259 -8.46 -21.90 -4.48
N GLU A 260 -8.76 -20.72 -4.00
CA GLU A 260 -9.69 -19.79 -4.65
C GLU A 260 -8.94 -18.55 -5.12
N PHE A 261 -9.16 -18.16 -6.40
CA PHE A 261 -8.66 -16.90 -6.93
C PHE A 261 -9.74 -15.84 -6.89
N TYR A 262 -9.35 -14.61 -6.59
CA TYR A 262 -10.23 -13.44 -6.63
C TYR A 262 -9.75 -12.42 -7.67
N LYS A 263 -10.68 -11.56 -8.12
CA LYS A 263 -10.46 -10.59 -9.17
C LYS A 263 -10.67 -9.18 -8.65
N ASP A 264 -10.06 -8.23 -9.33
CA ASP A 264 -10.34 -6.82 -9.12
C ASP A 264 -11.62 -6.36 -9.86
N LEU A 265 -11.95 -5.08 -9.69
CA LEU A 265 -13.14 -4.47 -10.32
C LEU A 265 -13.04 -4.37 -11.85
N SER A 266 -11.85 -4.58 -12.42
CA SER A 266 -11.59 -4.62 -13.86
C SER A 266 -11.56 -6.05 -14.42
N ASP A 267 -11.96 -7.06 -13.61
CA ASP A 267 -12.01 -8.49 -13.94
C ASP A 267 -10.64 -9.14 -14.15
N PHE A 268 -9.55 -8.51 -13.69
CA PHE A 268 -8.23 -9.14 -13.67
C PHE A 268 -8.05 -9.99 -12.41
N ASP A 269 -7.41 -11.17 -12.57
CA ASP A 269 -7.01 -11.98 -11.42
C ASP A 269 -6.04 -11.16 -10.56
N ARG A 270 -6.29 -11.03 -9.25
CA ARG A 270 -5.54 -10.12 -8.38
C ARG A 270 -4.96 -10.78 -7.13
N GLY A 271 -5.42 -11.96 -6.82
CA GLY A 271 -4.90 -12.71 -5.70
C GLY A 271 -5.61 -14.05 -5.50
N PHE A 272 -5.23 -14.71 -4.44
CA PHE A 272 -5.79 -16.02 -4.07
C PHE A 272 -5.89 -16.20 -2.57
N THR A 273 -6.73 -17.15 -2.17
CA THR A 273 -6.75 -17.72 -0.83
C THR A 273 -6.47 -19.21 -0.91
N LEU A 274 -5.48 -19.68 -0.15
CA LEU A 274 -5.13 -21.07 0.02
C LEU A 274 -5.57 -21.54 1.41
N ARG A 275 -6.16 -22.73 1.46
CA ARG A 275 -6.52 -23.42 2.70
C ARG A 275 -5.76 -24.76 2.78
N THR A 276 -5.05 -25.00 3.88
CA THR A 276 -4.32 -26.26 4.10
C THR A 276 -5.11 -27.23 4.96
#